data_68903d35e5be39d8b3a76635a4424a8d
#
_entry.id   68903d35e5be39d8b3a76635a4424a8d
#
_cell.length_a   1.000
_cell.length_b   1.000
_cell.length_c   1.000
_cell.angle_alpha   90.00
_cell.angle_beta   90.00
_cell.angle_gamma   90.00
#
_symmetry.space_group_name_H-M   'P 1'
#
loop_
_entity.id
_entity.type
_entity.pdbx_description
1 polymer ?
#
loop_
_entity_poly.entity_id
_entity_poly.type
_entity_poly.pdbx_seq_one_letter_code
_entity_poly.pdbx_strand_id
1 'polypeptide(L)'
;SNLLAGYFRGTREYDSGLIELALTASDLGEALADVAQSLDDTTVSFVAGTRSQTQAGALRDLWEPLAHALADLESTGQDVIVDAGRLGLHGSPQPLLDAADLALLVSGTTLPNLSALRSWAEAFQRPALDWHQSGVVLVGEGQPYNARDVAAAVSLSVIASLPEDPDTAAVFSRGAQPPKRHETSPLIRGLNSAIASIHSTIARRRTELLEGARS
;
A
#
# COMPACT_ATOMS: atom_id res chain seq x y z
N SER A 1 8.21 5.33 8.22
CA SER A 1 7.17 5.76 7.31
C SER A 1 7.45 7.18 6.82
N ASN A 2 7.33 7.41 5.53
CA ASN A 2 7.45 8.75 4.95
C ASN A 2 6.36 9.71 5.43
N LEU A 3 5.26 9.20 5.98
CA LEU A 3 4.20 10.01 6.55
C LEU A 3 4.72 10.85 7.73
N LEU A 4 5.39 10.23 8.70
CA LEU A 4 5.89 10.92 9.88
C LEU A 4 7.10 11.80 9.58
N ALA A 5 8.09 11.27 8.88
CA ALA A 5 9.31 12.00 8.56
C ALA A 5 9.10 13.04 7.45
N GLY A 6 8.28 12.74 6.45
CA GLY A 6 8.00 13.60 5.29
C GLY A 6 6.85 14.56 5.55
N TYR A 7 5.62 14.08 5.49
CA TYR A 7 4.41 14.91 5.59
C TYR A 7 4.37 15.73 6.89
N PHE A 8 4.60 15.12 8.03
CA PHE A 8 4.66 15.80 9.33
C PHE A 8 6.03 16.43 9.64
N ARG A 9 7.00 16.35 8.74
CA ARG A 9 8.36 16.93 8.92
C ARG A 9 9.06 16.45 10.19
N GLY A 10 8.76 15.26 10.69
CA GLY A 10 9.30 14.76 11.95
C GLY A 10 8.85 15.52 13.20
N THR A 11 7.85 16.41 13.10
CA THR A 11 7.35 17.20 14.24
C THR A 11 6.35 16.42 15.09
N ARG A 12 5.81 15.32 14.57
CA ARG A 12 4.87 14.46 15.28
C ARG A 12 5.63 13.33 15.96
N GLU A 13 5.67 13.35 17.26
CA GLU A 13 6.15 12.25 18.07
C GLU A 13 5.05 11.18 18.17
N TYR A 14 5.46 9.93 18.29
CA TYR A 14 4.56 8.79 18.53
C TYR A 14 5.21 7.83 19.51
N ASP A 15 4.43 7.44 20.51
CA ASP A 15 4.88 6.54 21.57
C ASP A 15 4.43 5.10 21.33
N SER A 16 3.44 4.89 20.45
CA SER A 16 2.84 3.59 20.15
C SER A 16 2.78 3.32 18.63
N GLY A 17 2.84 2.05 18.26
CA GLY A 17 2.79 1.59 16.88
C GLY A 17 2.89 0.07 16.78
N LEU A 18 3.45 -0.46 15.69
CA LEU A 18 3.55 -1.90 15.46
C LEU A 18 4.34 -2.65 16.54
N ILE A 19 5.28 -2.02 17.21
CA ILE A 19 6.06 -2.67 18.27
C ILE A 19 5.21 -2.89 19.51
N GLU A 20 4.47 -1.87 19.92
CA GLU A 20 3.56 -1.95 21.07
C GLU A 20 2.44 -2.96 20.79
N LEU A 21 1.96 -2.99 19.55
CA LEU A 21 0.98 -3.99 19.11
C LEU A 21 1.54 -5.42 19.19
N ALA A 22 2.82 -5.63 18.80
CA ALA A 22 3.47 -6.93 18.89
C ALA A 22 3.72 -7.40 20.32
N LEU A 23 3.75 -6.48 21.28
CA LEU A 23 3.96 -6.76 22.70
C LEU A 23 2.65 -6.92 23.48
N THR A 24 1.51 -6.65 22.87
CA THR A 24 0.22 -6.76 23.56
C THR A 24 -0.16 -8.22 23.77
N ALA A 25 -0.73 -8.50 24.94
CA ALA A 25 -1.38 -9.78 25.25
C ALA A 25 -2.90 -9.72 25.14
N SER A 26 -3.44 -8.55 24.78
CA SER A 26 -4.87 -8.28 24.63
C SER A 26 -5.38 -8.71 23.26
N ASP A 27 -6.70 -8.60 23.06
CA ASP A 27 -7.30 -8.71 21.73
C ASP A 27 -6.67 -7.69 20.75
N LEU A 28 -6.29 -8.16 19.56
CA LEU A 28 -5.54 -7.35 18.61
C LEU A 28 -6.38 -6.25 17.99
N GLY A 29 -7.71 -6.46 17.87
CA GLY A 29 -8.63 -5.44 17.38
C GLY A 29 -8.75 -4.26 18.34
N GLU A 30 -8.86 -4.53 19.66
CA GLU A 30 -8.85 -3.49 20.69
C GLU A 30 -7.50 -2.78 20.74
N ALA A 31 -6.40 -3.53 20.76
CA ALA A 31 -5.06 -2.98 20.77
C ALA A 31 -4.74 -2.14 19.52
N LEU A 32 -5.29 -2.49 18.36
CA LEU A 32 -5.15 -1.73 17.13
C LEU A 32 -5.80 -0.35 17.26
N ALA A 33 -6.97 -0.27 17.87
CA ALA A 33 -7.64 1.01 18.13
C ALA A 33 -6.83 1.91 19.09
N ASP A 34 -6.17 1.31 20.09
CA ASP A 34 -5.35 2.03 21.06
C ASP A 34 -4.06 2.61 20.47
N VAL A 35 -3.44 1.91 19.50
CA VAL A 35 -2.20 2.37 18.86
C VAL A 35 -2.44 3.23 17.62
N ALA A 36 -3.66 3.22 17.09
CA ALA A 36 -4.03 4.02 15.91
C ALA A 36 -4.05 5.51 16.23
N GLN A 37 -3.38 6.29 15.42
CA GLN A 37 -3.30 7.73 15.57
C GLN A 37 -4.12 8.41 14.48
N SER A 38 -5.05 9.27 14.86
CA SER A 38 -5.84 10.05 13.91
C SER A 38 -4.96 11.07 13.16
N LEU A 39 -5.21 11.21 11.88
CA LEU A 39 -4.73 12.35 11.10
C LEU A 39 -5.66 13.53 11.37
N ASP A 40 -5.07 14.66 11.78
CA ASP A 40 -5.81 15.84 12.20
C ASP A 40 -6.90 16.23 11.17
N ASP A 41 -8.08 16.56 11.66
CA ASP A 41 -9.26 16.99 10.88
C ASP A 41 -9.72 16.01 9.78
N THR A 42 -9.36 14.74 9.88
CA THR A 42 -9.77 13.69 8.92
C THR A 42 -10.40 12.49 9.61
N THR A 43 -11.04 11.62 8.83
CA THR A 43 -11.51 10.29 9.27
C THR A 43 -10.45 9.21 9.14
N VAL A 44 -9.23 9.59 8.83
CA VAL A 44 -8.12 8.65 8.61
C VAL A 44 -7.32 8.48 9.88
N SER A 45 -7.01 7.25 10.21
CA SER A 45 -6.05 6.90 11.26
C SER A 45 -4.87 6.13 10.67
N PHE A 46 -3.74 6.17 11.33
CA PHE A 46 -2.57 5.40 10.91
C PHE A 46 -1.91 4.72 12.10
N VAL A 47 -1.29 3.58 11.85
CA VAL A 47 -0.43 2.88 12.80
C VAL A 47 1.02 3.09 12.38
N ALA A 48 1.83 3.61 13.31
CA ALA A 48 3.24 3.86 13.04
C ALA A 48 4.02 2.56 12.87
N GLY A 49 4.90 2.50 11.86
CA GLY A 49 5.80 1.39 11.64
C GLY A 49 6.94 1.33 12.66
N THR A 50 7.91 0.44 12.40
CA THR A 50 9.12 0.32 13.24
C THR A 50 10.01 1.55 13.17
N ARG A 51 10.66 1.88 14.29
CA ARG A 51 11.64 2.98 14.37
C ARG A 51 13.01 2.59 13.82
N SER A 52 13.31 1.30 13.77
CA SER A 52 14.57 0.79 13.25
C SER A 52 14.41 -0.53 12.52
N GLN A 53 15.34 -0.83 11.62
CA GLN A 53 15.34 -2.10 10.88
C GLN A 53 15.53 -3.32 11.79
N THR A 54 16.22 -3.17 12.91
CA THR A 54 16.44 -4.26 13.88
C THR A 54 15.14 -4.72 14.53
N GLN A 55 14.16 -3.83 14.64
CA GLN A 55 12.83 -4.15 15.18
C GLN A 55 11.96 -4.96 14.19
N ALA A 56 12.25 -4.91 12.90
CA ALA A 56 11.43 -5.60 11.90
C ALA A 56 11.38 -7.12 12.11
N GLY A 57 12.47 -7.72 12.63
CA GLY A 57 12.51 -9.15 12.96
C GLY A 57 11.55 -9.55 14.09
N ALA A 58 11.28 -8.65 15.03
CA ALA A 58 10.38 -8.88 16.15
C ALA A 58 8.89 -8.88 15.75
N LEU A 59 8.57 -8.39 14.56
CA LEU A 59 7.19 -8.33 14.07
C LEU A 59 6.74 -9.60 13.34
N ARG A 60 7.62 -10.59 13.15
CA ARG A 60 7.30 -11.78 12.35
C ARG A 60 6.01 -12.47 12.80
N ASP A 61 5.87 -12.67 14.11
CA ASP A 61 4.75 -13.40 14.69
C ASP A 61 3.48 -12.53 14.81
N LEU A 62 3.60 -11.22 14.56
CA LEU A 62 2.48 -10.29 14.53
C LEU A 62 1.71 -10.35 13.19
N TRP A 63 2.38 -10.64 12.07
CA TRP A 63 1.80 -10.42 10.75
C TRP A 63 0.54 -11.23 10.47
N GLU A 64 0.52 -12.50 10.86
CA GLU A 64 -0.64 -13.36 10.65
C GLU A 64 -1.85 -12.95 11.51
N PRO A 65 -1.75 -12.78 12.84
CA PRO A 65 -2.88 -12.31 13.62
C PRO A 65 -3.31 -10.88 13.24
N LEU A 66 -2.37 -10.01 12.83
CA LEU A 66 -2.71 -8.67 12.35
C LEU A 66 -3.49 -8.72 11.03
N ALA A 67 -3.15 -9.63 10.13
CA ALA A 67 -3.90 -9.81 8.88
C ALA A 67 -5.38 -10.14 9.15
N HIS A 68 -5.66 -11.02 10.12
CA HIS A 68 -7.02 -11.34 10.52
C HIS A 68 -7.73 -10.13 11.15
N ALA A 69 -7.08 -9.44 12.10
CA ALA A 69 -7.68 -8.27 12.73
C ALA A 69 -7.98 -7.13 11.73
N LEU A 70 -7.14 -6.94 10.71
CA LEU A 70 -7.37 -5.95 9.66
C LEU A 70 -8.51 -6.37 8.71
N ALA A 71 -8.64 -7.67 8.41
CA ALA A 71 -9.75 -8.18 7.61
C ALA A 71 -11.10 -7.98 8.30
N ASP A 72 -11.16 -8.10 9.62
CA ASP A 72 -12.39 -7.89 10.39
C ASP A 72 -12.90 -6.44 10.32
N LEU A 73 -12.03 -5.46 10.05
CA LEU A 73 -12.41 -4.07 9.88
C LEU A 73 -13.32 -3.83 8.66
N GLU A 74 -13.31 -4.71 7.68
CA GLU A 74 -14.26 -4.66 6.56
C GLU A 74 -15.72 -4.68 7.04
N SER A 75 -16.02 -5.45 8.06
CA SER A 75 -17.37 -5.56 8.64
C SER A 75 -17.89 -4.21 9.17
N THR A 76 -16.99 -3.29 9.48
CA THR A 76 -17.30 -1.93 9.96
C THR A 76 -17.21 -0.87 8.85
N GLY A 77 -16.97 -1.30 7.60
CA GLY A 77 -16.89 -0.43 6.43
C GLY A 77 -15.61 0.40 6.36
N GLN A 78 -14.53 -0.09 6.96
CA GLN A 78 -13.22 0.57 6.93
C GLN A 78 -12.34 -0.01 5.82
N ASP A 79 -11.71 0.86 5.04
CA ASP A 79 -10.65 0.50 4.10
C ASP A 79 -9.29 0.55 4.80
N VAL A 80 -8.45 -0.45 4.52
CA VAL A 80 -7.10 -0.55 5.08
C VAL A 80 -6.06 -0.46 3.98
N ILE A 81 -5.10 0.44 4.12
CA ILE A 81 -3.95 0.57 3.22
C ILE A 81 -2.68 0.19 3.97
N VAL A 82 -2.01 -0.87 3.53
CA VAL A 82 -0.76 -1.34 4.11
C VAL A 82 0.41 -0.89 3.25
N ASP A 83 1.27 -0.01 3.77
CA ASP A 83 2.58 0.28 3.17
C ASP A 83 3.55 -0.85 3.56
N ALA A 84 3.65 -1.86 2.71
CA ALA A 84 4.56 -2.99 2.91
C ALA A 84 6.04 -2.64 2.66
N GLY A 85 6.32 -1.41 2.24
CA GLY A 85 7.66 -0.92 2.00
C GLY A 85 8.32 -1.55 0.76
N ARG A 86 9.63 -1.76 0.84
CA ARG A 86 10.39 -2.36 -0.26
C ARG A 86 10.31 -3.89 -0.17
N LEU A 87 9.96 -4.52 -1.28
CA LEU A 87 9.96 -5.98 -1.40
C LEU A 87 11.37 -6.57 -1.28
N GLY A 88 11.44 -7.81 -0.80
CA GLY A 88 12.68 -8.60 -0.68
C GLY A 88 13.52 -8.30 0.54
N LEU A 89 13.04 -7.51 1.47
CA LEU A 89 13.68 -7.33 2.77
C LEU A 89 13.27 -8.45 3.74
N HIS A 90 14.18 -8.81 4.63
CA HIS A 90 13.88 -9.72 5.74
C HIS A 90 12.80 -9.12 6.64
N GLY A 91 11.78 -9.92 6.99
CA GLY A 91 10.66 -9.47 7.80
C GLY A 91 9.53 -8.77 7.00
N SER A 92 9.52 -8.92 5.67
CA SER A 92 8.37 -8.48 4.86
C SER A 92 7.06 -9.05 5.40
N PRO A 93 5.97 -8.27 5.43
CA PRO A 93 4.68 -8.68 5.99
C PRO A 93 3.91 -9.59 5.03
N GLN A 94 4.46 -10.78 4.74
CA GLN A 94 3.89 -11.73 3.80
C GLN A 94 2.41 -12.06 4.09
N PRO A 95 2.01 -12.38 5.35
CA PRO A 95 0.60 -12.66 5.65
C PRO A 95 -0.35 -11.49 5.33
N LEU A 96 0.10 -10.24 5.45
CA LEU A 96 -0.71 -9.08 5.07
C LEU A 96 -0.86 -8.96 3.56
N LEU A 97 0.17 -9.34 2.80
CA LEU A 97 0.11 -9.36 1.33
C LEU A 97 -0.80 -10.49 0.83
N ASP A 98 -0.77 -11.65 1.49
CA ASP A 98 -1.59 -12.81 1.14
C ASP A 98 -3.08 -12.58 1.47
N ALA A 99 -3.37 -11.84 2.54
CA ALA A 99 -4.73 -11.51 2.95
C ALA A 99 -5.34 -10.29 2.23
N ALA A 100 -4.54 -9.53 1.47
CA ALA A 100 -5.01 -8.31 0.83
C ALA A 100 -6.00 -8.59 -0.32
N ASP A 101 -7.08 -7.81 -0.41
CA ASP A 101 -7.99 -7.83 -1.58
C ASP A 101 -7.27 -7.48 -2.88
N LEU A 102 -6.23 -6.64 -2.79
CA LEU A 102 -5.42 -6.24 -3.92
C LEU A 102 -4.00 -5.84 -3.48
N ALA A 103 -2.99 -6.56 -3.95
CA ALA A 103 -1.59 -6.19 -3.79
C ALA A 103 -1.13 -5.33 -4.99
N LEU A 104 -0.58 -4.16 -4.72
CA LEU A 104 -0.16 -3.21 -5.75
C LEU A 104 1.36 -3.01 -5.74
N LEU A 105 1.99 -3.34 -6.86
CA LEU A 105 3.39 -3.01 -7.12
C LEU A 105 3.49 -1.58 -7.66
N VAL A 106 4.14 -0.70 -6.94
CA VAL A 106 4.38 0.68 -7.39
C VAL A 106 5.73 0.76 -8.10
N SER A 107 5.76 1.21 -9.33
CA SER A 107 6.97 1.28 -10.15
C SER A 107 6.99 2.49 -11.08
N GLY A 108 8.19 3.03 -11.33
CA GLY A 108 8.41 3.93 -12.46
C GLY A 108 8.50 3.16 -13.77
N THR A 109 8.65 3.89 -14.88
CA THR A 109 8.65 3.31 -16.25
C THR A 109 10.03 3.22 -16.89
N THR A 110 11.10 3.47 -16.15
CA THR A 110 12.48 3.32 -16.70
C THR A 110 12.87 1.84 -16.80
N LEU A 111 13.82 1.51 -17.70
CA LEU A 111 14.30 0.14 -17.86
C LEU A 111 14.75 -0.55 -16.57
N PRO A 112 15.52 0.10 -15.66
CA PRO A 112 15.88 -0.50 -14.40
C PRO A 112 14.65 -0.83 -13.53
N ASN A 113 13.65 0.07 -13.50
CA ASN A 113 12.42 -0.16 -12.75
C ASN A 113 11.62 -1.33 -13.33
N LEU A 114 11.50 -1.41 -14.65
CA LEU A 114 10.78 -2.50 -15.32
C LEU A 114 11.51 -3.84 -15.17
N SER A 115 12.83 -3.87 -15.16
CA SER A 115 13.60 -5.08 -14.89
C SER A 115 13.33 -5.60 -13.47
N ALA A 116 13.36 -4.70 -12.47
CA ALA A 116 13.01 -5.05 -11.10
C ALA A 116 11.56 -5.50 -10.98
N LEU A 117 10.63 -4.76 -11.59
CA LEU A 117 9.20 -5.09 -11.58
C LEU A 117 8.93 -6.47 -12.19
N ARG A 118 9.58 -6.81 -13.31
CA ARG A 118 9.45 -8.12 -13.95
C ARG A 118 9.93 -9.26 -13.04
N SER A 119 11.08 -9.09 -12.41
CA SER A 119 11.61 -10.09 -11.47
C SER A 119 10.63 -10.39 -10.33
N TRP A 120 9.95 -9.35 -9.83
CA TRP A 120 8.92 -9.51 -8.81
C TRP A 120 7.61 -10.08 -9.38
N ALA A 121 7.18 -9.66 -10.56
CA ALA A 121 5.99 -10.20 -11.22
C ALA A 121 6.10 -11.71 -11.42
N GLU A 122 7.27 -12.23 -11.78
CA GLU A 122 7.54 -13.66 -11.88
C GLU A 122 7.42 -14.37 -10.51
N ALA A 123 7.80 -13.72 -9.42
CA ALA A 123 7.62 -14.25 -8.07
C ALA A 123 6.14 -14.29 -7.67
N PHE A 124 5.37 -13.26 -8.00
CA PHE A 124 3.92 -13.17 -7.73
C PHE A 124 3.09 -14.22 -8.49
N GLN A 125 3.57 -14.68 -9.63
CA GLN A 125 2.89 -15.70 -10.44
C GLN A 125 3.16 -17.14 -9.98
N ARG A 126 3.99 -17.35 -8.94
CA ARG A 126 4.25 -18.68 -8.41
C ARG A 126 3.04 -19.21 -7.64
N PRO A 127 2.60 -20.46 -7.90
CA PRO A 127 1.43 -21.05 -7.23
C PRO A 127 1.55 -21.15 -5.71
N ALA A 128 2.76 -21.07 -5.16
CA ALA A 128 3.02 -21.12 -3.73
C ALA A 128 2.76 -19.79 -3.00
N LEU A 129 2.59 -18.69 -3.73
CA LEU A 129 2.22 -17.39 -3.19
C LEU A 129 0.78 -17.14 -3.64
N ASP A 130 -0.15 -17.19 -2.72
CA ASP A 130 -1.60 -17.10 -2.96
C ASP A 130 -2.05 -15.64 -3.29
N TRP A 131 -1.19 -14.90 -3.98
CA TRP A 131 -1.42 -13.51 -4.36
C TRP A 131 -2.35 -13.44 -5.58
N HIS A 132 -3.54 -13.98 -5.40
CA HIS A 132 -4.56 -14.08 -6.43
C HIS A 132 -4.98 -12.73 -7.00
N GLN A 133 -4.59 -11.63 -6.36
CA GLN A 133 -5.01 -10.29 -6.72
C GLN A 133 -3.84 -9.32 -6.67
N SER A 134 -3.08 -9.26 -7.75
CA SER A 134 -1.98 -8.33 -7.88
C SER A 134 -2.12 -7.43 -9.12
N GLY A 135 -1.57 -6.24 -9.04
CA GLY A 135 -1.55 -5.28 -10.13
C GLY A 135 -0.41 -4.29 -9.99
N VAL A 136 -0.31 -3.40 -10.93
CA VAL A 136 0.76 -2.39 -10.99
C VAL A 136 0.15 -0.99 -10.93
N VAL A 137 0.77 -0.11 -10.15
CA VAL A 137 0.61 1.33 -10.23
C VAL A 137 1.86 1.91 -10.84
N LEU A 138 1.73 2.59 -11.97
CA LEU A 138 2.85 3.25 -12.64
C LEU A 138 2.98 4.70 -12.21
N VAL A 139 4.22 5.16 -12.09
CA VAL A 139 4.55 6.58 -11.89
C VAL A 139 5.36 7.06 -13.08
N GLY A 140 4.94 8.16 -13.70
CA GLY A 140 5.63 8.72 -14.88
C GLY A 140 5.35 7.91 -16.16
N GLU A 141 4.10 7.49 -16.40
CA GLU A 141 3.72 6.80 -17.63
C GLU A 141 4.13 7.59 -18.89
N GLY A 142 4.66 6.86 -19.87
CA GLY A 142 5.17 7.46 -21.10
C GLY A 142 6.60 8.01 -21.01
N GLN A 143 7.32 7.74 -19.90
CA GLN A 143 8.69 8.20 -19.67
C GLN A 143 9.66 7.04 -19.35
N PRO A 144 10.07 6.19 -20.31
CA PRO A 144 9.71 6.20 -21.73
C PRO A 144 8.54 5.27 -22.09
N TYR A 145 8.11 4.35 -21.21
CA TYR A 145 7.15 3.29 -21.55
C TYR A 145 5.74 3.61 -21.06
N ASN A 146 4.73 3.25 -21.87
CA ASN A 146 3.32 3.39 -21.50
C ASN A 146 2.78 2.16 -20.74
N ALA A 147 1.58 2.27 -20.19
CA ALA A 147 0.93 1.22 -19.40
C ALA A 147 0.78 -0.10 -20.16
N ARG A 148 0.49 -0.05 -21.47
CA ARG A 148 0.31 -1.24 -22.32
C ARG A 148 1.63 -1.99 -22.51
N ASP A 149 2.71 -1.26 -22.74
CA ASP A 149 4.04 -1.85 -22.92
C ASP A 149 4.50 -2.52 -21.62
N VAL A 150 4.26 -1.87 -20.49
CA VAL A 150 4.60 -2.39 -19.17
C VAL A 150 3.77 -3.65 -18.85
N ALA A 151 2.44 -3.59 -19.01
CA ALA A 151 1.58 -4.74 -18.76
C ALA A 151 1.99 -5.97 -19.58
N ALA A 152 2.34 -5.76 -20.86
CA ALA A 152 2.83 -6.83 -21.74
C ALA A 152 4.18 -7.41 -21.27
N ALA A 153 5.09 -6.56 -20.78
CA ALA A 153 6.42 -6.98 -20.34
C ALA A 153 6.43 -7.74 -19.01
N VAL A 154 5.51 -7.42 -18.09
CA VAL A 154 5.48 -8.00 -16.73
C VAL A 154 4.36 -9.01 -16.52
N SER A 155 3.44 -9.15 -17.49
CA SER A 155 2.28 -10.04 -17.40
C SER A 155 1.37 -9.77 -16.19
N LEU A 156 1.33 -8.50 -15.73
CA LEU A 156 0.43 -8.01 -14.70
C LEU A 156 -0.40 -6.84 -15.24
N SER A 157 -1.64 -6.72 -14.75
CA SER A 157 -2.50 -5.60 -15.11
C SER A 157 -1.99 -4.29 -14.51
N VAL A 158 -1.91 -3.24 -15.32
CA VAL A 158 -1.73 -1.89 -14.80
C VAL A 158 -3.09 -1.37 -14.32
N ILE A 159 -3.22 -1.18 -13.02
CA ILE A 159 -4.48 -0.75 -12.37
C ILE A 159 -4.62 0.76 -12.44
N ALA A 160 -3.52 1.48 -12.28
CA ALA A 160 -3.51 2.94 -12.33
C ALA A 160 -2.15 3.47 -12.83
N SER A 161 -2.21 4.68 -13.38
CA SER A 161 -1.02 5.46 -13.75
C SER A 161 -1.08 6.84 -13.08
N LEU A 162 -0.02 7.18 -12.39
CA LEU A 162 0.16 8.48 -11.74
C LEU A 162 1.14 9.33 -12.55
N PRO A 163 0.82 10.58 -12.84
CA PRO A 163 1.76 11.48 -13.49
C PRO A 163 2.94 11.81 -12.56
N GLU A 164 4.09 12.06 -13.14
CA GLU A 164 5.23 12.63 -12.42
C GLU A 164 4.96 14.11 -12.16
N ASP A 165 4.78 14.46 -10.87
CA ASP A 165 4.49 15.81 -10.39
C ASP A 165 5.29 16.06 -9.10
N PRO A 166 6.58 16.38 -9.23
CA PRO A 166 7.49 16.45 -8.09
C PRO A 166 7.12 17.56 -7.10
N ASP A 167 6.51 18.64 -7.54
CA ASP A 167 6.12 19.75 -6.66
C ASP A 167 4.97 19.35 -5.74
N THR A 168 3.93 18.70 -6.30
CA THR A 168 2.83 18.14 -5.51
C THR A 168 3.30 16.99 -4.64
N ALA A 169 4.13 16.09 -5.16
CA ALA A 169 4.68 14.96 -4.40
C ALA A 169 5.54 15.42 -3.21
N ALA A 170 6.22 16.57 -3.32
CA ALA A 170 7.02 17.14 -2.25
C ALA A 170 6.19 17.54 -1.01
N VAL A 171 4.90 17.82 -1.17
CA VAL A 171 3.99 18.09 -0.04
C VAL A 171 3.91 16.86 0.86
N PHE A 172 3.74 15.69 0.26
CA PHE A 172 3.60 14.43 1.00
C PHE A 172 4.95 13.85 1.46
N SER A 173 5.99 13.96 0.63
CA SER A 173 7.28 13.31 0.90
C SER A 173 8.25 14.15 1.74
N ARG A 174 8.10 15.47 1.76
CA ARG A 174 9.02 16.42 2.43
C ARG A 174 8.29 17.50 3.23
N GLY A 175 6.96 17.46 3.33
CA GLY A 175 6.16 18.48 3.97
C GLY A 175 6.34 19.87 3.34
N ALA A 176 6.56 19.94 2.02
CA ALA A 176 6.65 21.22 1.32
C ALA A 176 5.32 21.97 1.41
N GLN A 177 5.37 23.30 1.22
CA GLN A 177 4.14 24.09 1.14
C GLN A 177 3.35 23.69 -0.11
N PRO A 178 2.03 23.47 -0.01
CA PRO A 178 1.21 23.15 -1.16
C PRO A 178 1.29 24.24 -2.24
N PRO A 179 1.50 23.85 -3.52
CA PRO A 179 1.47 24.81 -4.62
C PRO A 179 0.06 25.40 -4.79
N LYS A 180 -0.07 26.56 -5.42
CA LYS A 180 -1.36 27.30 -5.58
C LYS A 180 -2.51 26.48 -6.15
N ARG A 181 -2.24 25.42 -6.91
CA ARG A 181 -3.24 24.53 -7.53
C ARG A 181 -3.10 23.10 -7.03
N HIS A 182 -2.69 22.92 -5.80
CA HIS A 182 -2.47 21.59 -5.21
C HIS A 182 -3.65 20.63 -5.42
N GLU A 183 -4.85 21.05 -5.03
CA GLU A 183 -6.08 20.25 -5.11
C GLU A 183 -6.46 19.80 -6.53
N THR A 184 -6.03 20.56 -7.53
CA THR A 184 -6.30 20.29 -8.96
C THR A 184 -5.05 19.90 -9.73
N SER A 185 -3.96 19.58 -9.04
CA SER A 185 -2.71 19.16 -9.65
C SER A 185 -2.86 17.84 -10.43
N PRO A 186 -1.97 17.57 -11.37
CA PRO A 186 -1.98 16.31 -12.11
C PRO A 186 -1.92 15.09 -11.17
N LEU A 187 -1.06 15.13 -10.15
CA LEU A 187 -0.91 14.02 -9.20
C LEU A 187 -2.20 13.79 -8.39
N ILE A 188 -2.85 14.83 -7.86
CA ILE A 188 -4.09 14.66 -7.08
C ILE A 188 -5.21 14.10 -7.95
N ARG A 189 -5.36 14.59 -9.21
CA ARG A 189 -6.32 13.98 -10.13
C ARG A 189 -6.00 12.52 -10.45
N GLY A 190 -4.71 12.21 -10.64
CA GLY A 190 -4.23 10.85 -10.86
C GLY A 190 -4.54 9.93 -9.69
N LEU A 191 -4.31 10.39 -8.45
CA LEU A 191 -4.64 9.64 -7.22
C LEU A 191 -6.14 9.38 -7.11
N ASN A 192 -7.00 10.38 -7.36
CA ASN A 192 -8.44 10.19 -7.34
C ASN A 192 -8.90 9.17 -8.40
N SER A 193 -8.32 9.21 -9.60
CA SER A 193 -8.58 8.21 -10.63
C SER A 193 -8.09 6.82 -10.23
N ALA A 194 -6.92 6.73 -9.59
CA ALA A 194 -6.37 5.48 -9.08
C ALA A 194 -7.26 4.84 -8.02
N ILE A 195 -7.78 5.63 -7.07
CA ILE A 195 -8.74 5.17 -6.06
C ILE A 195 -9.97 4.54 -6.74
N ALA A 196 -10.58 5.23 -7.70
CA ALA A 196 -11.74 4.70 -8.43
C ALA A 196 -11.42 3.38 -9.16
N SER A 197 -10.23 3.28 -9.78
CA SER A 197 -9.78 2.07 -10.47
C SER A 197 -9.54 0.90 -9.51
N ILE A 198 -8.96 1.16 -8.34
CA ILE A 198 -8.73 0.17 -7.28
C ILE A 198 -10.06 -0.39 -6.79
N HIS A 199 -11.00 0.49 -6.37
CA HIS A 199 -12.32 0.08 -5.91
C HIS A 199 -13.08 -0.74 -6.97
N SER A 200 -13.05 -0.30 -8.22
CA SER A 200 -13.68 -1.03 -9.34
C SER A 200 -13.05 -2.41 -9.55
N THR A 201 -11.73 -2.52 -9.39
CA THR A 201 -11.00 -3.79 -9.55
C THR A 201 -11.37 -4.75 -8.42
N ILE A 202 -11.40 -4.30 -7.18
CA ILE A 202 -11.78 -5.12 -6.02
C ILE A 202 -13.24 -5.59 -6.17
N ALA A 203 -14.17 -4.67 -6.47
CA ALA A 203 -15.58 -4.99 -6.62
C ALA A 203 -15.85 -6.04 -7.72
N ARG A 204 -15.21 -5.89 -8.89
CA ARG A 204 -15.33 -6.86 -9.97
C ARG A 204 -14.85 -8.25 -9.55
N ARG A 205 -13.70 -8.34 -8.91
CA ARG A 205 -13.12 -9.62 -8.48
C ARG A 205 -13.96 -10.32 -7.42
N ARG A 206 -14.54 -9.57 -6.47
CA ARG A 206 -15.49 -10.12 -5.49
C ARG A 206 -16.71 -10.73 -6.18
N THR A 207 -17.21 -10.09 -7.23
CA THR A 207 -18.32 -10.62 -8.02
C THR A 207 -17.93 -11.93 -8.73
N GLU A 208 -16.76 -11.98 -9.36
CA GLU A 208 -16.25 -13.16 -10.05
C GLU A 208 -16.07 -14.36 -9.09
N LEU A 209 -15.57 -14.12 -7.87
CA LEU A 209 -15.44 -15.17 -6.84
C LEU A 209 -16.79 -15.69 -6.38
N LEU A 210 -17.79 -14.84 -6.19
CA LEU A 210 -19.14 -15.23 -5.80
C LEU A 210 -19.85 -16.02 -6.90
N GLU A 211 -19.62 -15.72 -8.16
CA GLU A 211 -20.15 -16.45 -9.30
C GLU A 211 -19.47 -17.81 -9.46
N GLY A 212 -18.13 -17.88 -9.31
CA GLY A 212 -17.36 -19.10 -9.35
C GLY A 212 -17.71 -20.10 -8.24
N ALA A 213 -18.05 -19.61 -7.06
CA ALA A 213 -18.46 -20.44 -5.92
C ALA A 213 -19.88 -21.04 -6.08
N ARG A 214 -20.68 -20.56 -7.04
CA ARG A 214 -22.04 -21.03 -7.33
C ARG A 214 -22.10 -22.04 -8.50
N SER A 215 -20.99 -22.26 -9.19
CA SER A 215 -20.86 -23.17 -10.34
C SER A 215 -20.26 -24.50 -9.93
#